data_0d3e2087cea507988c7027a3eb800d5f
#
_entry.id   0d3e2087cea507988c7027a3eb800d5f
#
_cell.length_a   1.000
_cell.length_b   1.000
_cell.length_c   1.000
_cell.angle_alpha   90.00
_cell.angle_beta   90.00
_cell.angle_gamma   90.00
#
_symmetry.space_group_name_H-M   'P 1'
#
loop_
_entity.id
_entity.type
_entity.pdbx_description
1 polymer ?
#
loop_
_entity_poly.entity_id
_entity_poly.type
_entity_poly.pdbx_seq_one_letter_code
_entity_poly.pdbx_strand_id
1 'polypeptide(L)'
;TIMMAGPMIICEGANVRHSAFLRGNVIIGAGAVVGNSCELKNALIFDEAQIPHFNYVGDSVLGYKAHMGAGAVTSNVKSDKSLVVVHAEDKDVATGFKKFGAILGDGVEVGCNQELL
;
A
#
# COMPACT_ATOMS: atom_id res chain seq x y z
N THR A 1 -4.60 18.23 8.63
CA THR A 1 -5.38 18.23 7.39
C THR A 1 -5.17 16.91 6.67
N ILE A 2 -6.23 16.33 6.18
CA ILE A 2 -6.24 15.09 5.41
C ILE A 2 -6.88 15.39 4.07
N MET A 3 -6.28 14.93 2.99
CA MET A 3 -6.86 15.05 1.66
C MET A 3 -7.43 13.71 1.22
N MET A 4 -8.70 13.70 0.84
CA MET A 4 -9.39 12.50 0.35
C MET A 4 -10.01 12.81 -1.00
N ALA A 5 -9.76 11.95 -1.99
CA ALA A 5 -10.31 12.09 -3.32
C ALA A 5 -10.66 10.71 -3.88
N GLY A 6 -11.77 10.64 -4.62
CA GLY A 6 -12.20 9.41 -5.26
C GLY A 6 -12.92 8.44 -4.33
N PRO A 7 -13.35 7.28 -4.84
CA PRO A 7 -14.10 6.31 -4.04
C PRO A 7 -13.20 5.64 -3.01
N MET A 8 -13.72 5.49 -1.78
CA MET A 8 -13.00 4.80 -0.72
C MET A 8 -13.95 4.25 0.34
N ILE A 9 -13.48 3.26 1.08
CA ILE A 9 -14.17 2.70 2.25
C ILE A 9 -13.19 2.75 3.41
N ILE A 10 -13.59 3.38 4.50
CA ILE A 10 -12.80 3.45 5.73
C ILE A 10 -13.60 2.73 6.82
N CYS A 11 -13.06 1.62 7.32
CA CYS A 11 -13.75 0.76 8.25
C CYS A 11 -13.64 1.25 9.69
N GLU A 12 -14.40 0.62 10.59
CA GLU A 12 -14.49 1.01 11.97
C GLU A 12 -13.13 1.01 12.68
N GLY A 13 -12.87 2.04 13.46
CA GLY A 13 -11.64 2.14 14.25
C GLY A 13 -10.38 2.44 13.45
N ALA A 14 -10.47 2.58 12.14
CA ALA A 14 -9.32 3.00 11.34
C ALA A 14 -8.88 4.42 11.76
N ASN A 15 -7.57 4.63 11.76
CA ASN A 15 -6.97 5.89 12.18
C ASN A 15 -6.22 6.51 11.00
N VAL A 16 -6.81 7.54 10.40
CA VAL A 16 -6.19 8.28 9.31
C VAL A 16 -5.66 9.59 9.88
N ARG A 17 -4.35 9.76 9.87
CA ARG A 17 -3.67 10.83 10.58
C ARG A 17 -3.39 12.04 9.69
N HIS A 18 -2.82 13.07 10.33
CA HIS A 18 -2.52 14.35 9.71
C HIS A 18 -1.66 14.20 8.45
N SER A 19 -2.02 14.96 7.42
CA SER A 19 -1.31 15.02 6.13
C SER A 19 -1.34 13.73 5.32
N ALA A 20 -2.22 12.80 5.62
CA ALA A 20 -2.45 11.65 4.75
C ALA A 20 -3.15 12.10 3.45
N PHE A 21 -2.77 11.50 2.33
CA PHE A 21 -3.39 11.73 1.04
C PHE A 21 -3.94 10.43 0.48
N LEU A 22 -5.26 10.29 0.51
CA LEU A 22 -5.97 9.13 -0.04
C LEU A 22 -6.49 9.48 -1.43
N ARG A 23 -5.87 8.92 -2.45
CA ARG A 23 -6.13 9.32 -3.84
C ARG A 23 -7.33 8.63 -4.49
N GLY A 24 -7.89 7.62 -3.85
CA GLY A 24 -9.06 6.94 -4.36
C GLY A 24 -8.82 5.47 -4.67
N ASN A 25 -9.93 4.72 -4.80
CA ASN A 25 -9.92 3.27 -4.91
C ASN A 25 -9.17 2.65 -3.75
N VAL A 26 -9.49 3.09 -2.52
CA VAL A 26 -8.79 2.68 -1.31
C VAL A 26 -9.80 2.07 -0.35
N ILE A 27 -9.48 0.90 0.18
CA ILE A 27 -10.22 0.27 1.28
C ILE A 27 -9.26 0.17 2.47
N ILE A 28 -9.65 0.77 3.59
CA ILE A 28 -8.86 0.76 4.82
C ILE A 28 -9.62 -0.07 5.84
N GLY A 29 -9.03 -1.18 6.25
CA GLY A 29 -9.64 -2.15 7.16
C GLY A 29 -9.80 -1.63 8.58
N ALA A 30 -10.54 -2.38 9.39
CA ALA A 30 -10.82 -2.01 10.77
C ALA A 30 -9.53 -1.91 11.59
N GLY A 31 -9.40 -0.85 12.37
CA GLY A 31 -8.23 -0.65 13.24
C GLY A 31 -6.91 -0.39 12.52
N ALA A 32 -6.91 -0.28 11.20
CA ALA A 32 -5.69 0.03 10.45
C ALA A 32 -5.26 1.48 10.67
N VAL A 33 -3.97 1.74 10.50
CA VAL A 33 -3.41 3.09 10.67
C VAL A 33 -2.79 3.56 9.37
N VAL A 34 -3.22 4.75 8.93
CA VAL A 34 -2.58 5.48 7.83
C VAL A 34 -2.06 6.78 8.42
N GLY A 35 -0.77 6.84 8.59
CA GLY A 35 -0.12 7.88 9.38
C GLY A 35 0.26 9.13 8.61
N ASN A 36 1.12 9.91 9.26
CA ASN A 36 1.53 11.21 8.76
C ASN A 36 2.23 11.12 7.41
N SER A 37 1.78 11.95 6.49
CA SER A 37 2.40 12.11 5.17
C SER A 37 2.48 10.80 4.36
N CYS A 38 1.48 9.95 4.52
CA CYS A 38 1.35 8.74 3.72
C CYS A 38 0.42 9.00 2.54
N GLU A 39 0.74 8.39 1.41
CA GLU A 39 -0.09 8.49 0.21
C GLU A 39 -0.53 7.09 -0.20
N LEU A 40 -1.84 6.91 -0.40
CA LEU A 40 -2.44 5.64 -0.82
C LEU A 40 -3.25 5.83 -2.09
N LYS A 41 -3.14 4.86 -2.99
CA LYS A 41 -3.84 4.87 -4.27
C LYS A 41 -4.07 3.44 -4.74
N ASN A 42 -5.30 3.11 -5.14
CA ASN A 42 -5.63 1.75 -5.61
C ASN A 42 -5.09 0.70 -4.65
N ALA A 43 -5.47 0.79 -3.37
CA ALA A 43 -4.88 -0.03 -2.32
C ALA A 43 -5.95 -0.70 -1.48
N LEU A 44 -5.70 -1.95 -1.13
CA LEU A 44 -6.52 -2.72 -0.21
C LEU A 44 -5.69 -2.96 1.06
N ILE A 45 -6.10 -2.34 2.15
CA ILE A 45 -5.41 -2.41 3.43
C ILE A 45 -6.28 -3.23 4.38
N PHE A 46 -5.82 -4.39 4.77
CA PHE A 46 -6.56 -5.25 5.68
C PHE A 46 -6.54 -4.72 7.11
N ASP A 47 -7.32 -5.38 7.97
CA ASP A 47 -7.51 -4.93 9.34
C ASP A 47 -6.18 -4.86 10.10
N GLU A 48 -6.07 -3.87 10.97
CA GLU A 48 -4.95 -3.63 11.87
C GLU A 48 -3.58 -3.47 11.18
N ALA A 49 -3.54 -3.30 9.86
CA ALA A 49 -2.30 -3.00 9.18
C ALA A 49 -1.81 -1.59 9.55
N GLN A 50 -0.50 -1.40 9.53
CA GLN A 50 0.16 -0.18 9.97
C GLN A 50 0.95 0.45 8.84
N ILE A 51 0.54 1.65 8.43
CA ILE A 51 1.25 2.46 7.43
C ILE A 51 1.53 3.81 8.09
N PRO A 52 2.50 3.89 9.04
CA PRO A 52 2.50 4.98 10.01
C PRO A 52 3.21 6.26 9.59
N HIS A 53 4.24 6.21 8.74
CA HIS A 53 5.09 7.40 8.53
C HIS A 53 5.69 7.45 7.14
N PHE A 54 5.36 8.52 6.39
CA PHE A 54 6.03 8.85 5.14
C PHE A 54 6.08 7.68 4.16
N ASN A 55 4.96 6.99 3.99
CA ASN A 55 4.88 5.83 3.13
C ASN A 55 4.13 6.16 1.83
N TYR A 56 4.50 5.46 0.77
CA TYR A 56 3.67 5.42 -0.43
C TYR A 56 3.21 3.98 -0.66
N VAL A 57 1.89 3.79 -0.80
CA VAL A 57 1.28 2.49 -1.07
C VAL A 57 0.37 2.64 -2.28
N GLY A 58 0.80 2.12 -3.41
CA GLY A 58 0.06 2.20 -4.66
C GLY A 58 -0.09 0.85 -5.33
N ASP A 59 -1.28 0.58 -5.85
CA ASP A 59 -1.57 -0.64 -6.60
C ASP A 59 -1.16 -1.91 -5.83
N SER A 60 -1.48 -1.93 -4.52
CA SER A 60 -0.93 -2.88 -3.57
C SER A 60 -2.00 -3.43 -2.64
N VAL A 61 -1.69 -4.56 -2.03
CA VAL A 61 -2.49 -5.18 -0.97
C VAL A 61 -1.61 -5.38 0.26
N LEU A 62 -2.07 -4.90 1.41
CA LEU A 62 -1.40 -5.15 2.69
C LEU A 62 -2.28 -6.05 3.54
N GLY A 63 -1.73 -7.19 3.94
CA GLY A 63 -2.44 -8.19 4.74
C GLY A 63 -2.68 -7.75 6.17
N TYR A 64 -3.38 -8.59 6.91
CA TYR A 64 -3.72 -8.37 8.32
C TYR A 64 -2.46 -8.15 9.16
N LYS A 65 -2.44 -7.05 9.91
CA LYS A 65 -1.29 -6.66 10.75
C LYS A 65 0.03 -6.49 10.00
N ALA A 66 0.02 -6.33 8.69
CA ALA A 66 1.24 -5.97 7.98
C ALA A 66 1.71 -4.58 8.41
N HIS A 67 3.01 -4.39 8.48
CA HIS A 67 3.60 -3.14 8.98
C HIS A 67 4.63 -2.59 8.01
N MET A 68 4.46 -1.34 7.61
CA MET A 68 5.41 -0.60 6.77
C MET A 68 6.28 0.27 7.67
N GLY A 69 7.57 0.02 7.69
CA GLY A 69 8.51 0.90 8.40
C GLY A 69 8.50 2.31 7.81
N ALA A 70 8.96 3.28 8.58
CA ALA A 70 8.97 4.67 8.15
C ALA A 70 9.75 4.85 6.84
N GLY A 71 9.18 5.56 5.90
CA GLY A 71 9.79 5.81 4.60
C GLY A 71 9.72 4.66 3.61
N ALA A 72 9.18 3.50 3.98
CA ALA A 72 9.04 2.38 3.06
C ALA A 72 8.00 2.71 1.98
N VAL A 73 8.26 2.30 0.75
CA VAL A 73 7.39 2.56 -0.39
C VAL A 73 7.19 1.30 -1.23
N THR A 74 6.03 1.20 -1.86
CA THR A 74 5.80 0.18 -2.89
C THR A 74 6.10 0.79 -4.24
N SER A 75 7.15 0.28 -4.92
CA SER A 75 7.46 0.72 -6.27
C SER A 75 6.48 0.05 -7.23
N ASN A 76 5.65 0.84 -7.89
CA ASN A 76 4.55 0.31 -8.70
C ASN A 76 4.74 0.49 -10.21
N VAL A 77 5.83 1.12 -10.63
CA VAL A 77 6.18 1.29 -12.04
C VAL A 77 7.64 0.91 -12.25
N LYS A 78 7.91 0.03 -13.21
CA LYS A 78 9.28 -0.33 -13.54
C LYS A 78 10.02 0.85 -14.20
N SER A 79 11.32 0.94 -13.98
CA SER A 79 12.14 2.02 -14.52
C SER A 79 12.06 2.12 -16.05
N ASP A 80 11.98 0.98 -16.73
CA ASP A 80 11.87 0.92 -18.20
C ASP A 80 10.42 1.07 -18.69
N LYS A 81 9.46 1.22 -17.75
CA LYS A 81 8.01 1.38 -18.01
C LYS A 81 7.39 0.20 -18.76
N SER A 82 8.02 -0.97 -18.72
CA SER A 82 7.44 -2.19 -19.26
C SER A 82 6.34 -2.74 -18.35
N LEU A 83 5.57 -3.70 -18.86
CA LEU A 83 4.53 -4.35 -18.06
C LEU A 83 5.16 -5.17 -16.93
N VAL A 84 4.47 -5.19 -15.79
CA VAL A 84 4.96 -5.88 -14.61
C VAL A 84 4.72 -7.39 -14.73
N VAL A 85 5.72 -8.16 -14.34
CA VAL A 85 5.66 -9.63 -14.30
C VAL A 85 5.87 -10.09 -12.87
N VAL A 86 5.02 -10.99 -12.40
CA VAL A 86 5.17 -11.61 -11.07
C VAL A 86 5.91 -12.93 -11.24
N HIS A 87 7.01 -13.09 -10.51
CA HIS A 87 7.80 -14.30 -10.50
C HIS A 87 7.27 -15.26 -9.45
N ALA A 88 6.64 -16.35 -9.89
CA ALA A 88 6.17 -17.44 -9.03
C ALA A 88 7.20 -18.57 -8.97
N GLU A 89 7.00 -19.55 -8.08
CA GLU A 89 7.98 -20.63 -7.87
C GLU A 89 8.30 -21.39 -9.16
N ASP A 90 7.30 -21.67 -9.97
CA ASP A 90 7.40 -22.53 -11.15
C ASP A 90 7.23 -21.81 -12.48
N LYS A 91 6.81 -20.55 -12.46
CA LYS A 91 6.57 -19.77 -13.69
C LYS A 91 6.47 -18.28 -13.41
N ASP A 92 6.63 -17.49 -14.47
CA ASP A 92 6.34 -16.06 -14.44
C ASP A 92 4.89 -15.82 -14.83
N VAL A 93 4.24 -14.87 -14.16
CA VAL A 93 2.87 -14.47 -14.46
C VAL A 93 2.88 -13.03 -14.97
N ALA A 94 2.49 -12.85 -16.23
CA ALA A 94 2.35 -11.53 -16.81
C ALA A 94 1.07 -10.86 -16.23
N THR A 95 1.22 -9.70 -15.61
CA THR A 95 0.07 -9.00 -15.03
C THR A 95 -0.76 -8.25 -16.07
N GLY A 96 -0.16 -7.87 -17.20
CA GLY A 96 -0.79 -7.00 -18.19
C GLY A 96 -0.87 -5.55 -17.77
N PHE A 97 -0.24 -5.16 -16.65
CA PHE A 97 -0.30 -3.83 -16.11
C PHE A 97 1.07 -3.16 -16.09
N LYS A 98 1.08 -1.85 -16.35
CA LYS A 98 2.26 -1.01 -16.12
C LYS A 98 2.44 -0.68 -14.66
N LYS A 99 1.34 -0.64 -13.89
CA LYS A 99 1.35 -0.32 -12.46
C LYS A 99 0.90 -1.52 -11.67
N PHE A 100 1.78 -2.02 -10.85
CA PHE A 100 1.53 -3.13 -9.94
C PHE A 100 2.52 -3.01 -8.79
N GLY A 101 2.01 -2.86 -7.59
CA GLY A 101 2.84 -2.66 -6.40
C GLY A 101 3.26 -3.96 -5.75
N ALA A 102 2.98 -4.08 -4.46
CA ALA A 102 3.33 -5.24 -3.66
C ALA A 102 2.09 -5.89 -3.05
N ILE A 103 2.16 -7.18 -2.81
CA ILE A 103 1.17 -7.91 -2.03
C ILE A 103 1.89 -8.43 -0.80
N LEU A 104 1.59 -7.83 0.35
CA LEU A 104 2.19 -8.22 1.63
C LEU A 104 1.26 -9.17 2.35
N GLY A 105 1.80 -10.31 2.77
CA GLY A 105 1.06 -11.27 3.57
C GLY A 105 0.77 -10.76 4.98
N ASP A 106 -0.02 -11.53 5.72
CA ASP A 106 -0.36 -11.18 7.10
C ASP A 106 0.89 -11.14 7.99
N GLY A 107 0.98 -10.12 8.84
CA GLY A 107 2.07 -9.99 9.81
C GLY A 107 3.43 -9.66 9.22
N VAL A 108 3.52 -9.36 7.93
CA VAL A 108 4.79 -8.99 7.31
C VAL A 108 5.31 -7.67 7.86
N GLU A 109 6.60 -7.63 8.21
CA GLU A 109 7.29 -6.42 8.66
C GLU A 109 8.21 -5.92 7.53
N VAL A 110 8.02 -4.68 7.11
CA VAL A 110 8.89 -4.03 6.13
C VAL A 110 9.76 -3.02 6.86
N GLY A 111 11.07 -3.11 6.69
CA GLY A 111 12.00 -2.19 7.35
C GLY A 111 11.90 -0.75 6.86
N CYS A 112 12.49 0.16 7.61
CA CYS A 112 12.47 1.58 7.25
C CYS A 112 13.21 1.83 5.93
N ASN A 113 12.68 2.79 5.15
CA ASN A 113 13.25 3.21 3.86
C ASN A 113 13.41 2.09 2.84
N GLN A 114 12.68 0.99 3.00
CA GLN A 114 12.69 -0.08 2.01
C GLN A 114 11.88 0.31 0.77
N GLU A 115 12.39 -0.04 -0.38
CA GLU A 115 11.66 0.03 -1.64
C GLU A 115 11.27 -1.38 -2.06
N LEU A 116 9.97 -1.63 -2.15
CA LEU A 116 9.43 -2.92 -2.60
C LEU A 116 9.23 -2.87 -4.10
N LEU A 117 9.99 -3.67 -4.80
CA LEU A 117 10.00 -3.72 -6.26
C LEU A 117 9.11 -4.82 -6.80
#